data_53d15e340cd45f0a60b0e42317ee0006
#
_entry.id   53d15e340cd45f0a60b0e42317ee0006
#
_cell.length_a   1.000
_cell.length_b   1.000
_cell.length_c   1.000
_cell.angle_alpha   90.00
_cell.angle_beta   90.00
_cell.angle_gamma   90.00
#
_symmetry.space_group_name_H-M   'P 1'
#
loop_
_entity.id
_entity.type
_entity.pdbx_description
1 polymer ?
#
loop_
_entity_poly.entity_id
_entity_poly.type
_entity_poly.pdbx_seq_one_letter_code
_entity_poly.pdbx_strand_id
1 'polypeptide(L)'
;ASLMNKGNRTLQMADKAVDIARSERQKMNAFWYPSLNASGAYVHLSNHIEVKEPLRQFTDPAKDFVHSIVPDDKFISSILDNIGAHTLTFPLLERNLTTIDANVMWPLFTGGKRIFASRIGNRMVDLAKAGREEAGATLQSELVETYYALRLAQRVVDVREQTFLGLQKHYRNAMKLEENGMINKAERLFAQVTMDEARRELESARKDLNVAQNALKVLLNVEDAISINPSSPLFMNHDLPDELYFKNLVSTGSYI
;
A
#
# COMPACT_ATOMS: atom_id res chain seq x y z
N ALA A 1 4.33 15.33 20.79
CA ALA A 1 4.45 15.75 19.37
C ALA A 1 5.83 15.41 18.77
N SER A 2 6.97 15.78 19.41
CA SER A 2 8.31 15.53 18.83
C SER A 2 8.67 14.05 18.66
N LEU A 3 8.27 13.17 19.59
CA LEU A 3 8.46 11.72 19.51
C LEU A 3 7.61 11.12 18.39
N MET A 4 6.36 11.56 18.28
CA MET A 4 5.42 11.12 17.25
C MET A 4 5.94 11.46 15.85
N ASN A 5 6.46 12.68 15.63
CA ASN A 5 6.96 13.11 14.31
C ASN A 5 8.15 12.30 13.80
N LYS A 6 8.94 11.69 14.69
CA LYS A 6 10.13 10.89 14.31
C LYS A 6 9.84 9.41 14.12
N GLY A 7 8.86 8.86 14.83
CA GLY A 7 8.64 7.41 14.90
C GLY A 7 7.36 6.90 14.28
N ASN A 8 6.35 7.74 14.05
CA ASN A 8 5.04 7.28 13.64
C ASN A 8 5.04 6.75 12.19
N ARG A 9 4.54 5.53 12.01
CA ARG A 9 4.51 4.84 10.70
C ARG A 9 3.63 5.55 9.67
N THR A 10 2.53 6.18 10.10
CA THR A 10 1.63 6.92 9.21
C THR A 10 2.34 8.13 8.58
N LEU A 11 3.11 8.87 9.37
CA LEU A 11 3.91 9.99 8.84
C LEU A 11 5.03 9.50 7.92
N GLN A 12 5.68 8.40 8.26
CA GLN A 12 6.69 7.80 7.37
C GLN A 12 6.08 7.35 6.04
N MET A 13 4.88 6.77 6.05
CA MET A 13 4.17 6.44 4.81
C MET A 13 3.82 7.69 4.00
N ALA A 14 3.36 8.74 4.65
CA ALA A 14 3.07 10.02 3.98
C ALA A 14 4.33 10.67 3.40
N ASP A 15 5.47 10.63 4.09
CA ASP A 15 6.75 11.09 3.57
C ASP A 15 7.20 10.27 2.35
N LYS A 16 7.00 8.94 2.37
CA LYS A 16 7.26 8.07 1.20
C LYS A 16 6.33 8.35 0.04
N ALA A 17 5.07 8.70 0.29
CA ALA A 17 4.14 9.12 -0.76
C ALA A 17 4.63 10.42 -1.47
N VAL A 18 5.22 11.35 -0.73
CA VAL A 18 5.87 12.53 -1.32
C VAL A 18 7.09 12.15 -2.17
N ASP A 19 7.92 11.19 -1.71
CA ASP A 19 9.07 10.71 -2.48
C ASP A 19 8.63 10.01 -3.77
N ILE A 20 7.57 9.21 -3.72
CA ILE A 20 6.95 8.60 -4.92
C ILE A 20 6.48 9.68 -5.90
N ALA A 21 5.75 10.69 -5.42
CA ALA A 21 5.28 11.78 -6.26
C ALA A 21 6.45 12.57 -6.91
N ARG A 22 7.57 12.75 -6.21
CA ARG A 22 8.79 13.34 -6.77
C ARG A 22 9.39 12.47 -7.87
N SER A 23 9.42 11.16 -7.69
CA SER A 23 9.92 10.20 -8.69
C SER A 23 9.02 10.16 -9.93
N GLU A 24 7.70 10.21 -9.75
CA GLU A 24 6.75 10.31 -10.86
C GLU A 24 6.90 11.64 -11.63
N ARG A 25 7.13 12.75 -10.93
CA ARG A 25 7.49 14.02 -11.59
C ARG A 25 8.76 13.90 -12.42
N GLN A 26 9.78 13.19 -11.93
CA GLN A 26 11.01 12.96 -12.71
C GLN A 26 10.72 12.14 -13.97
N LYS A 27 9.89 11.09 -13.89
CA LYS A 27 9.46 10.31 -15.07
C LYS A 27 8.71 11.20 -16.08
N MET A 28 7.82 12.07 -15.61
CA MET A 28 7.12 13.03 -16.51
C MET A 28 8.07 14.02 -17.16
N ASN A 29 9.11 14.44 -16.46
CA ASN A 29 10.15 15.30 -17.03
C ASN A 29 11.09 14.53 -17.99
N ALA A 30 11.16 13.19 -17.88
CA ALA A 30 11.95 12.37 -18.81
C ALA A 30 11.45 12.47 -20.27
N PHE A 31 10.20 12.87 -20.52
CA PHE A 31 9.71 13.17 -21.86
C PHE A 31 10.47 14.30 -22.60
N TRP A 32 11.30 15.06 -21.90
CA TRP A 32 12.19 16.06 -22.53
C TRP A 32 13.45 15.46 -23.11
N TYR A 33 13.79 14.22 -22.76
CA TYR A 33 14.98 13.51 -23.17
C TYR A 33 14.65 12.41 -24.19
N PRO A 34 15.62 12.01 -25.04
CA PRO A 34 15.45 10.85 -25.89
C PRO A 34 15.31 9.57 -25.08
N SER A 35 14.42 8.68 -25.50
CA SER A 35 14.35 7.32 -24.97
C SER A 35 15.22 6.40 -25.80
N LEU A 36 16.06 5.61 -25.14
CA LEU A 36 16.86 4.55 -25.74
C LEU A 36 16.25 3.21 -25.32
N ASN A 37 15.88 2.40 -26.33
CA ASN A 37 15.41 1.06 -26.09
C ASN A 37 16.36 0.09 -26.80
N ALA A 38 16.74 -0.97 -26.12
CA ALA A 38 17.48 -2.08 -26.68
C ALA A 38 16.75 -3.37 -26.36
N SER A 39 16.55 -4.20 -27.37
CA SER A 39 15.94 -5.51 -27.23
C SER A 39 16.78 -6.56 -27.92
N GLY A 40 16.80 -7.77 -27.39
CA GLY A 40 17.46 -8.91 -27.99
C GLY A 40 16.58 -10.14 -27.87
N ALA A 41 16.47 -10.89 -28.94
CA ALA A 41 15.78 -12.17 -28.95
C ALA A 41 16.70 -13.24 -29.54
N TYR A 42 16.71 -14.39 -28.91
CA TYR A 42 17.33 -15.59 -29.43
C TYR A 42 16.24 -16.65 -29.61
N VAL A 43 16.12 -17.13 -30.85
CA VAL A 43 15.17 -18.18 -31.21
C VAL A 43 15.95 -19.39 -31.69
N HIS A 44 15.74 -20.52 -31.04
CA HIS A 44 16.26 -21.80 -31.47
C HIS A 44 15.12 -22.63 -32.04
N LEU A 45 15.22 -22.96 -33.35
CA LEU A 45 14.26 -23.82 -34.03
C LEU A 45 14.75 -25.28 -33.94
N SER A 46 13.85 -26.18 -33.60
CA SER A 46 14.13 -27.61 -33.52
C SER A 46 14.48 -28.19 -34.89
N ASN A 47 13.93 -27.63 -35.98
CA ASN A 47 14.22 -28.01 -37.36
C ASN A 47 14.51 -26.78 -38.22
N HIS A 48 15.32 -26.96 -39.27
CA HIS A 48 15.48 -25.96 -40.32
C HIS A 48 14.17 -25.80 -41.08
N ILE A 49 13.79 -24.56 -41.36
CA ILE A 49 12.70 -24.28 -42.28
C ILE A 49 13.30 -24.17 -43.68
N GLU A 50 13.06 -25.19 -44.48
CA GLU A 50 13.56 -25.31 -45.85
C GLU A 50 12.36 -25.40 -46.78
N VAL A 51 12.46 -24.72 -47.91
CA VAL A 51 11.55 -24.96 -49.04
C VAL A 51 12.26 -25.93 -49.98
N LYS A 52 11.62 -27.06 -50.23
CA LYS A 52 12.09 -28.11 -51.16
C LYS A 52 11.22 -28.07 -52.39
N GLU A 53 11.77 -27.56 -53.46
CA GLU A 53 11.09 -27.53 -54.75
C GLU A 53 11.69 -28.62 -55.64
N PRO A 54 10.91 -29.64 -56.00
CA PRO A 54 11.38 -30.68 -56.94
C PRO A 54 11.50 -30.10 -58.34
N LEU A 55 12.66 -30.30 -58.99
CA LEU A 55 12.88 -29.83 -60.35
C LEU A 55 11.98 -30.48 -61.38
N ARG A 56 11.27 -31.55 -61.01
CA ARG A 56 10.26 -32.22 -61.86
C ARG A 56 9.21 -31.27 -62.42
N GLN A 57 8.76 -30.32 -61.66
CA GLN A 57 7.79 -29.33 -62.12
C GLN A 57 8.26 -28.50 -63.32
N PHE A 58 9.59 -28.40 -63.54
CA PHE A 58 10.17 -27.71 -64.67
C PHE A 58 10.56 -28.69 -65.78
N THR A 59 10.96 -29.94 -65.47
CA THR A 59 11.41 -30.94 -66.44
C THR A 59 10.23 -31.69 -67.04
N ASP A 60 9.14 -31.90 -66.38
CA ASP A 60 7.94 -32.62 -66.91
C ASP A 60 7.32 -31.88 -68.10
N PRO A 61 7.05 -30.58 -68.08
CA PRO A 61 6.56 -29.84 -69.24
C PRO A 61 7.57 -29.84 -70.39
N ALA A 62 8.90 -29.82 -70.09
CA ALA A 62 9.92 -29.89 -71.10
C ALA A 62 9.97 -31.28 -71.79
N LYS A 63 9.74 -32.37 -71.05
CA LYS A 63 9.59 -33.71 -71.57
C LYS A 63 8.37 -33.82 -72.50
N ASP A 64 7.25 -33.34 -72.10
CA ASP A 64 5.99 -33.33 -72.85
C ASP A 64 6.23 -32.59 -74.19
N PHE A 65 6.93 -31.46 -74.16
CA PHE A 65 7.30 -30.69 -75.34
C PHE A 65 8.24 -31.47 -76.27
N VAL A 66 9.28 -32.08 -75.74
CA VAL A 66 10.24 -32.89 -76.54
C VAL A 66 9.54 -34.11 -77.14
N HIS A 67 8.65 -34.77 -76.36
CA HIS A 67 7.90 -35.94 -76.85
C HIS A 67 6.91 -35.59 -77.98
N SER A 68 6.45 -34.35 -77.98
CA SER A 68 5.57 -33.84 -79.02
C SER A 68 6.30 -33.65 -80.39
N ILE A 69 7.61 -33.38 -80.32
CA ILE A 69 8.45 -33.16 -81.54
C ILE A 69 9.16 -34.44 -81.99
N VAL A 70 9.68 -35.22 -81.04
CA VAL A 70 10.45 -36.45 -81.29
C VAL A 70 9.89 -37.57 -80.38
N PRO A 71 8.93 -38.37 -80.86
CA PRO A 71 8.17 -39.32 -80.01
C PRO A 71 9.01 -40.47 -79.40
N ASP A 72 10.24 -40.71 -79.84
CA ASP A 72 11.04 -41.85 -79.35
C ASP A 72 12.45 -41.44 -78.83
N ASP A 73 12.62 -40.19 -78.41
CA ASP A 73 13.88 -39.70 -77.88
C ASP A 73 14.11 -40.10 -76.41
N LYS A 74 14.71 -41.26 -76.23
CA LYS A 74 15.09 -41.80 -74.91
C LYS A 74 16.29 -41.05 -74.28
N PHE A 75 17.15 -40.38 -75.10
CA PHE A 75 18.32 -39.69 -74.56
C PHE A 75 17.98 -38.42 -73.88
N ILE A 76 17.20 -37.52 -74.51
CA ILE A 76 16.79 -36.26 -73.89
C ILE A 76 15.86 -36.53 -72.72
N SER A 77 14.97 -37.49 -72.82
CA SER A 77 14.06 -37.88 -71.67
C SER A 77 14.88 -38.40 -70.51
N SER A 78 15.93 -39.16 -70.67
CA SER A 78 16.79 -39.65 -69.59
C SER A 78 17.58 -38.51 -68.88
N ILE A 79 17.99 -37.49 -69.63
CA ILE A 79 18.67 -36.32 -69.10
C ILE A 79 17.67 -35.49 -68.24
N LEU A 80 16.46 -35.25 -68.73
CA LEU A 80 15.42 -34.53 -68.03
C LEU A 80 14.96 -35.28 -66.77
N ASP A 81 14.90 -36.61 -66.80
CA ASP A 81 14.66 -37.46 -65.66
C ASP A 81 15.77 -37.30 -64.58
N ASN A 82 17.01 -37.31 -65.03
CA ASN A 82 18.09 -37.14 -64.07
C ASN A 82 18.10 -35.75 -63.42
N ILE A 83 17.85 -34.69 -64.20
CA ILE A 83 17.70 -33.34 -63.67
C ILE A 83 16.45 -33.23 -62.76
N GLY A 84 15.33 -33.80 -63.15
CA GLY A 84 14.07 -33.81 -62.36
C GLY A 84 14.19 -34.59 -61.06
N ALA A 85 15.13 -35.54 -60.96
CA ALA A 85 15.39 -36.28 -59.73
C ALA A 85 16.01 -35.41 -58.61
N HIS A 86 16.62 -34.27 -58.99
CA HIS A 86 17.18 -33.34 -57.98
C HIS A 86 16.13 -32.42 -57.42
N THR A 87 16.28 -32.14 -56.11
CA THR A 87 15.45 -31.20 -55.38
C THR A 87 16.27 -29.99 -54.97
N LEU A 88 15.83 -28.81 -55.33
CA LEU A 88 16.44 -27.58 -54.85
C LEU A 88 15.94 -27.30 -53.42
N THR A 89 16.89 -27.17 -52.50
CA THR A 89 16.61 -26.86 -51.12
C THR A 89 17.06 -25.43 -50.82
N PHE A 90 16.13 -24.58 -50.48
CA PHE A 90 16.40 -23.20 -50.09
C PHE A 90 16.18 -23.05 -48.58
N PRO A 91 17.22 -22.79 -47.78
CA PRO A 91 17.05 -22.50 -46.38
C PRO A 91 16.35 -21.14 -46.22
N LEU A 92 15.15 -21.11 -45.65
CA LEU A 92 14.42 -19.89 -45.37
C LEU A 92 14.79 -19.28 -44.02
N LEU A 93 15.09 -20.13 -43.05
CA LEU A 93 15.47 -19.71 -41.71
C LEU A 93 16.54 -20.64 -41.13
N GLU A 94 17.59 -20.04 -40.61
CA GLU A 94 18.59 -20.79 -39.87
C GLU A 94 18.03 -21.27 -38.52
N ARG A 95 18.61 -22.37 -38.02
CA ARG A 95 18.21 -23.00 -36.76
C ARG A 95 18.38 -22.08 -35.57
N ASN A 96 19.36 -21.20 -35.61
CA ASN A 96 19.67 -20.22 -34.57
C ASN A 96 19.48 -18.82 -35.13
N LEU A 97 18.47 -18.13 -34.68
CA LEU A 97 18.19 -16.74 -35.03
C LEU A 97 18.44 -15.84 -33.83
N THR A 98 19.42 -14.97 -33.97
CA THR A 98 19.72 -13.94 -32.97
C THR A 98 19.34 -12.59 -33.56
N THR A 99 18.43 -11.89 -32.91
CA THR A 99 18.03 -10.53 -33.26
C THR A 99 18.43 -9.58 -32.15
N ILE A 100 19.09 -8.50 -32.50
CA ILE A 100 19.44 -7.41 -31.57
C ILE A 100 18.95 -6.12 -32.22
N ASP A 101 18.08 -5.41 -31.50
CA ASP A 101 17.53 -4.14 -31.94
C ASP A 101 17.91 -3.05 -30.94
N ALA A 102 18.33 -1.91 -31.43
CA ALA A 102 18.53 -0.71 -30.64
C ALA A 102 17.85 0.47 -31.35
N ASN A 103 16.96 1.14 -30.62
CA ASN A 103 16.30 2.32 -31.16
C ASN A 103 16.36 3.51 -30.22
N VAL A 104 16.46 4.71 -30.77
CA VAL A 104 16.41 5.98 -30.07
C VAL A 104 15.19 6.72 -30.57
N MET A 105 14.32 7.11 -29.65
CA MET A 105 13.15 7.91 -29.98
C MET A 105 13.22 9.27 -29.25
N TRP A 106 13.24 10.36 -30.00
CA TRP A 106 13.19 11.69 -29.44
C TRP A 106 12.08 12.50 -30.10
N PRO A 107 10.89 12.60 -29.47
CA PRO A 107 9.81 13.35 -30.04
C PRO A 107 10.12 14.85 -29.96
N LEU A 108 10.43 15.51 -31.05
CA LEU A 108 10.81 16.93 -31.09
C LEU A 108 9.60 17.84 -30.82
N PHE A 109 8.40 17.46 -31.28
CA PHE A 109 7.17 18.18 -31.05
C PHE A 109 6.05 17.25 -30.61
N THR A 110 5.35 17.61 -29.52
CA THR A 110 4.30 16.78 -28.90
C THR A 110 2.99 17.56 -28.70
N GLY A 111 2.78 18.68 -29.38
CA GLY A 111 1.57 19.49 -29.22
C GLY A 111 1.33 19.95 -27.77
N GLY A 112 2.38 20.31 -27.04
CA GLY A 112 2.28 20.80 -25.65
C GLY A 112 2.21 19.70 -24.58
N LYS A 113 2.11 18.39 -24.93
CA LYS A 113 2.00 17.30 -23.94
C LYS A 113 3.11 17.31 -22.90
N ARG A 114 4.35 17.65 -23.27
CA ARG A 114 5.49 17.74 -22.33
C ARG A 114 5.27 18.81 -21.26
N ILE A 115 4.77 19.99 -21.67
CA ILE A 115 4.52 21.11 -20.75
C ILE A 115 3.43 20.72 -19.74
N PHE A 116 2.33 20.14 -20.25
CA PHE A 116 1.24 19.69 -19.37
C PHE A 116 1.67 18.54 -18.47
N ALA A 117 2.43 17.55 -18.95
CA ALA A 117 2.96 16.48 -18.14
C ALA A 117 3.83 17.01 -16.99
N SER A 118 4.74 17.95 -17.28
CA SER A 118 5.57 18.58 -16.24
C SER A 118 4.74 19.35 -15.21
N ARG A 119 3.69 20.08 -15.66
CA ARG A 119 2.77 20.77 -14.74
C ARG A 119 1.99 19.80 -13.88
N ILE A 120 1.48 18.71 -14.45
CA ILE A 120 0.79 17.65 -13.70
C ILE A 120 1.74 17.06 -12.65
N GLY A 121 2.96 16.72 -13.03
CA GLY A 121 3.96 16.19 -12.11
C GLY A 121 4.24 17.13 -10.92
N ASN A 122 4.32 18.42 -11.14
CA ASN A 122 4.47 19.41 -10.07
C ASN A 122 3.25 19.41 -9.14
N ARG A 123 2.03 19.42 -9.70
CA ARG A 123 0.80 19.40 -8.91
C ARG A 123 0.61 18.11 -8.12
N MET A 124 1.07 16.98 -8.65
CA MET A 124 1.09 15.71 -7.89
C MET A 124 1.99 15.79 -6.67
N VAL A 125 3.14 16.44 -6.76
CA VAL A 125 4.02 16.68 -5.61
C VAL A 125 3.35 17.61 -4.60
N ASP A 126 2.70 18.68 -5.05
CA ASP A 126 1.98 19.62 -4.17
C ASP A 126 0.84 18.89 -3.44
N LEU A 127 0.07 18.06 -4.15
CA LEU A 127 -1.00 17.23 -3.59
C LEU A 127 -0.45 16.26 -2.53
N ALA A 128 0.65 15.57 -2.81
CA ALA A 128 1.25 14.64 -1.86
C ALA A 128 1.77 15.34 -0.60
N LYS A 129 2.29 16.57 -0.72
CA LYS A 129 2.70 17.39 0.43
C LYS A 129 1.50 17.80 1.28
N ALA A 130 0.41 18.26 0.65
CA ALA A 130 -0.82 18.61 1.35
C ALA A 130 -1.40 17.38 2.10
N GLY A 131 -1.41 16.21 1.47
CA GLY A 131 -1.81 14.96 2.13
C GLY A 131 -0.92 14.57 3.30
N ARG A 132 0.38 14.88 3.24
CA ARG A 132 1.30 14.69 4.38
C ARG A 132 0.99 15.65 5.53
N GLU A 133 0.64 16.89 5.24
CA GLU A 133 0.23 17.88 6.24
C GLU A 133 -1.10 17.48 6.89
N GLU A 134 -2.08 17.03 6.11
CA GLU A 134 -3.35 16.49 6.59
C GLU A 134 -3.14 15.28 7.50
N ALA A 135 -2.31 14.31 7.10
CA ALA A 135 -1.97 13.17 7.94
C ALA A 135 -1.34 13.60 9.27
N GLY A 136 -0.50 14.65 9.25
CA GLY A 136 0.08 15.23 10.45
C GLY A 136 -0.94 15.86 11.38
N ALA A 137 -1.90 16.63 10.85
CA ALA A 137 -2.97 17.26 11.60
C ALA A 137 -3.92 16.21 12.22
N THR A 138 -4.32 15.20 11.42
CA THR A 138 -5.17 14.10 11.89
C THR A 138 -4.50 13.33 13.04
N LEU A 139 -3.23 13.00 12.90
CA LEU A 139 -2.47 12.29 13.92
C LEU A 139 -2.31 13.13 15.21
N GLN A 140 -2.20 14.45 15.07
CA GLN A 140 -2.12 15.35 16.20
C GLN A 140 -3.44 15.40 16.97
N SER A 141 -4.57 15.40 16.27
CA SER A 141 -5.92 15.30 16.88
C SER A 141 -6.10 13.97 17.61
N GLU A 142 -5.72 12.86 16.95
CA GLU A 142 -5.78 11.52 17.53
C GLU A 142 -4.90 11.39 18.80
N LEU A 143 -3.73 12.03 18.79
CA LEU A 143 -2.85 12.08 19.97
C LEU A 143 -3.53 12.77 21.15
N VAL A 144 -4.17 13.91 20.91
CA VAL A 144 -4.90 14.66 21.96
C VAL A 144 -6.04 13.81 22.51
N GLU A 145 -6.84 13.22 21.64
CA GLU A 145 -7.95 12.36 22.02
C GLU A 145 -7.49 11.16 22.87
N THR A 146 -6.49 10.42 22.39
CA THR A 146 -5.95 9.23 23.08
C THR A 146 -5.31 9.61 24.42
N TYR A 147 -4.63 10.76 24.50
CA TYR A 147 -4.06 11.26 25.74
C TYR A 147 -5.13 11.55 26.79
N TYR A 148 -6.20 12.25 26.41
CA TYR A 148 -7.27 12.56 27.34
C TYR A 148 -8.15 11.34 27.68
N ALA A 149 -8.30 10.38 26.76
CA ALA A 149 -8.93 9.09 27.04
C ALA A 149 -8.15 8.32 28.13
N LEU A 150 -6.81 8.28 28.03
CA LEU A 150 -5.98 7.69 29.08
C LEU A 150 -6.14 8.44 30.42
N ARG A 151 -6.18 9.77 30.39
CA ARG A 151 -6.37 10.58 31.59
C ARG A 151 -7.72 10.35 32.25
N LEU A 152 -8.78 10.19 31.45
CA LEU A 152 -10.12 9.86 31.94
C LEU A 152 -10.14 8.46 32.57
N ALA A 153 -9.54 7.46 31.90
CA ALA A 153 -9.45 6.08 32.41
C ALA A 153 -8.77 6.02 33.78
N GLN A 154 -7.70 6.80 33.99
CA GLN A 154 -7.05 6.93 35.30
C GLN A 154 -8.02 7.44 36.36
N ARG A 155 -8.79 8.52 36.06
CA ARG A 155 -9.75 9.07 37.00
C ARG A 155 -10.92 8.13 37.30
N VAL A 156 -11.33 7.35 36.30
CA VAL A 156 -12.35 6.31 36.51
C VAL A 156 -11.84 5.26 37.50
N VAL A 157 -10.61 4.79 37.35
CA VAL A 157 -10.00 3.85 38.31
C VAL A 157 -9.98 4.45 39.72
N ASP A 158 -9.52 5.71 39.89
CA ASP A 158 -9.48 6.40 41.18
C ASP A 158 -10.87 6.41 41.85
N VAL A 159 -11.92 6.76 41.10
CA VAL A 159 -13.31 6.82 41.60
C VAL A 159 -13.81 5.41 41.95
N ARG A 160 -13.60 4.42 41.08
CA ARG A 160 -14.03 3.03 41.34
C ARG A 160 -13.31 2.42 42.54
N GLU A 161 -12.05 2.76 42.75
CA GLU A 161 -11.30 2.31 43.95
C GLU A 161 -11.87 2.91 45.22
N GLN A 162 -12.17 4.21 45.24
CA GLN A 162 -12.84 4.85 46.40
C GLN A 162 -14.21 4.24 46.69
N THR A 163 -14.98 3.98 45.63
CA THR A 163 -16.31 3.33 45.76
C THR A 163 -16.16 1.93 46.35
N PHE A 164 -15.26 1.13 45.84
CA PHE A 164 -15.01 -0.21 46.40
C PHE A 164 -14.59 -0.16 47.87
N LEU A 165 -13.66 0.72 48.25
CA LEU A 165 -13.21 0.87 49.62
C LEU A 165 -14.38 1.31 50.56
N GLY A 166 -15.25 2.21 50.09
CA GLY A 166 -16.45 2.60 50.81
C GLY A 166 -17.41 1.44 51.04
N LEU A 167 -17.72 0.67 49.99
CA LEU A 167 -18.61 -0.47 50.07
C LEU A 167 -18.00 -1.64 50.89
N GLN A 168 -16.70 -1.82 50.83
CA GLN A 168 -15.98 -2.78 51.67
C GLN A 168 -16.11 -2.42 53.16
N LYS A 169 -16.04 -1.13 53.51
CA LYS A 169 -16.25 -0.66 54.87
C LYS A 169 -17.72 -0.88 55.27
N HIS A 170 -18.67 -0.58 54.37
CA HIS A 170 -20.11 -0.84 54.62
C HIS A 170 -20.39 -2.32 54.87
N TYR A 171 -19.86 -3.24 54.06
CA TYR A 171 -20.00 -4.68 54.27
C TYR A 171 -19.43 -5.12 55.62
N ARG A 172 -18.24 -4.63 56.02
CA ARG A 172 -17.66 -4.95 57.35
C ARG A 172 -18.55 -4.45 58.49
N ASN A 173 -19.18 -3.30 58.35
CA ASN A 173 -20.14 -2.81 59.35
C ASN A 173 -21.39 -3.67 59.38
N ALA A 174 -21.94 -4.08 58.23
CA ALA A 174 -23.09 -4.98 58.15
C ALA A 174 -22.81 -6.33 58.83
N MET A 175 -21.62 -6.88 58.68
CA MET A 175 -21.22 -8.11 59.40
C MET A 175 -21.31 -7.93 60.92
N LYS A 176 -20.76 -6.85 61.46
CA LYS A 176 -20.81 -6.54 62.88
C LYS A 176 -22.22 -6.34 63.40
N LEU A 177 -23.10 -5.68 62.60
CA LEU A 177 -24.49 -5.49 62.98
C LEU A 177 -25.29 -6.79 62.98
N GLU A 178 -25.04 -7.72 62.03
CA GLU A 178 -25.64 -9.07 62.05
C GLU A 178 -25.17 -9.88 63.27
N GLU A 179 -23.85 -9.87 63.56
CA GLU A 179 -23.29 -10.51 64.74
C GLU A 179 -23.93 -10.05 66.05
N ASN A 180 -24.32 -8.78 66.13
CA ASN A 180 -25.05 -8.19 67.28
C ASN A 180 -26.57 -8.34 67.19
N GLY A 181 -27.10 -9.02 66.17
CA GLY A 181 -28.53 -9.22 65.97
C GLY A 181 -29.32 -7.96 65.56
N MET A 182 -28.63 -6.90 65.12
CA MET A 182 -29.26 -5.61 64.74
C MET A 182 -29.79 -5.62 63.29
N ILE A 183 -29.27 -6.49 62.44
CA ILE A 183 -29.76 -6.65 61.06
C ILE A 183 -29.90 -8.17 60.75
N ASN A 184 -30.67 -8.46 59.72
CA ASN A 184 -30.84 -9.83 59.27
C ASN A 184 -29.76 -10.24 58.25
N LYS A 185 -29.63 -11.58 58.02
CA LYS A 185 -28.66 -12.14 57.06
C LYS A 185 -28.86 -11.62 55.64
N ALA A 186 -30.08 -11.35 55.21
CA ALA A 186 -30.35 -10.88 53.87
C ALA A 186 -29.75 -9.48 53.62
N GLU A 187 -29.81 -8.58 54.61
CA GLU A 187 -29.20 -7.25 54.54
C GLU A 187 -27.68 -7.31 54.46
N ARG A 188 -27.02 -8.20 55.23
CA ARG A 188 -25.58 -8.43 55.09
C ARG A 188 -25.20 -9.00 53.70
N LEU A 189 -25.97 -10.00 53.20
CA LEU A 189 -25.74 -10.56 51.85
C LEU A 189 -25.91 -9.51 50.77
N PHE A 190 -26.88 -8.60 50.93
CA PHE A 190 -27.03 -7.48 49.99
C PHE A 190 -25.80 -6.56 49.99
N ALA A 191 -25.28 -6.20 51.18
CA ALA A 191 -24.04 -5.43 51.27
C ALA A 191 -22.84 -6.15 50.66
N GLN A 192 -22.76 -7.49 50.79
CA GLN A 192 -21.73 -8.30 50.16
C GLN A 192 -21.81 -8.28 48.62
N VAL A 193 -23.00 -8.49 48.06
CA VAL A 193 -23.24 -8.45 46.62
C VAL A 193 -22.83 -7.11 46.03
N THR A 194 -23.23 -6.00 46.68
CA THR A 194 -22.90 -4.65 46.24
C THR A 194 -21.38 -4.39 46.28
N MET A 195 -20.69 -4.88 47.32
CA MET A 195 -19.24 -4.78 47.42
C MET A 195 -18.55 -5.61 46.32
N ASP A 196 -19.02 -6.84 46.03
CA ASP A 196 -18.46 -7.71 45.01
C ASP A 196 -18.71 -7.16 43.61
N GLU A 197 -19.81 -6.46 43.38
CA GLU A 197 -20.08 -5.74 42.15
C GLU A 197 -19.11 -4.58 41.97
N ALA A 198 -18.91 -3.74 42.98
CA ALA A 198 -17.92 -2.67 42.89
C ALA A 198 -16.47 -3.17 42.66
N ARG A 199 -16.13 -4.35 43.18
CA ARG A 199 -14.84 -4.99 42.91
C ARG A 199 -14.70 -5.34 41.44
N ARG A 200 -15.74 -5.96 40.83
CA ARG A 200 -15.74 -6.26 39.40
C ARG A 200 -15.63 -5.01 38.53
N GLU A 201 -16.34 -3.95 38.91
CA GLU A 201 -16.26 -2.66 38.20
C GLU A 201 -14.86 -2.04 38.28
N LEU A 202 -14.20 -2.12 39.44
CA LEU A 202 -12.81 -1.68 39.60
C LEU A 202 -11.85 -2.48 38.74
N GLU A 203 -11.98 -3.81 38.69
CA GLU A 203 -11.17 -4.66 37.87
C GLU A 203 -11.35 -4.40 36.36
N SER A 204 -12.61 -4.13 35.94
CA SER A 204 -12.90 -3.71 34.57
C SER A 204 -12.22 -2.36 34.24
N ALA A 205 -12.38 -1.37 35.11
CA ALA A 205 -11.77 -0.06 34.91
C ALA A 205 -10.22 -0.14 34.82
N ARG A 206 -9.59 -1.03 35.59
CA ARG A 206 -8.13 -1.28 35.50
C ARG A 206 -7.72 -1.90 34.17
N LYS A 207 -8.54 -2.78 33.61
CA LYS A 207 -8.29 -3.34 32.26
C LYS A 207 -8.43 -2.26 31.19
N ASP A 208 -9.47 -1.41 31.28
CA ASP A 208 -9.71 -0.31 30.36
C ASP A 208 -8.54 0.71 30.41
N LEU A 209 -8.01 0.98 31.59
CA LEU A 209 -6.80 1.80 31.77
C LEU A 209 -5.59 1.20 31.03
N ASN A 210 -5.38 -0.12 31.14
CA ASN A 210 -4.30 -0.78 30.42
C ASN A 210 -4.47 -0.69 28.90
N VAL A 211 -5.70 -0.83 28.40
CA VAL A 211 -6.00 -0.67 26.97
C VAL A 211 -5.67 0.75 26.51
N ALA A 212 -6.10 1.77 27.26
CA ALA A 212 -5.82 3.17 26.95
C ALA A 212 -4.31 3.48 26.99
N GLN A 213 -3.57 2.91 27.93
CA GLN A 213 -2.11 3.03 27.99
C GLN A 213 -1.43 2.43 26.74
N ASN A 214 -1.87 1.25 26.35
CA ASN A 214 -1.30 0.57 25.16
C ASN A 214 -1.66 1.32 23.87
N ALA A 215 -2.87 1.85 23.74
CA ALA A 215 -3.26 2.68 22.60
C ALA A 215 -2.32 3.90 22.44
N LEU A 216 -2.04 4.61 23.53
CA LEU A 216 -1.14 5.75 23.49
C LEU A 216 0.31 5.34 23.17
N LYS A 217 0.81 4.19 23.69
CA LYS A 217 2.14 3.67 23.37
C LYS A 217 2.27 3.33 21.89
N VAL A 218 1.27 2.67 21.32
CA VAL A 218 1.24 2.34 19.89
C VAL A 218 1.25 3.61 19.04
N LEU A 219 0.44 4.61 19.40
CA LEU A 219 0.38 5.87 18.67
C LEU A 219 1.72 6.63 18.69
N LEU A 220 2.41 6.62 19.83
CA LEU A 220 3.71 7.25 20.00
C LEU A 220 4.87 6.39 19.47
N ASN A 221 4.60 5.14 19.08
CA ASN A 221 5.60 4.14 18.69
C ASN A 221 6.75 4.01 19.72
N VAL A 222 6.38 3.90 20.99
CA VAL A 222 7.33 3.69 22.09
C VAL A 222 7.27 2.26 22.60
N GLU A 223 8.39 1.78 23.16
CA GLU A 223 8.49 0.42 23.72
C GLU A 223 7.53 0.22 24.91
N ASP A 224 7.06 -1.00 25.10
CA ASP A 224 6.12 -1.38 26.16
C ASP A 224 6.65 -1.12 27.58
N ALA A 225 7.97 -1.10 27.76
CA ALA A 225 8.62 -0.84 29.04
C ALA A 225 8.44 0.60 29.55
N ILE A 226 8.05 1.55 28.68
CA ILE A 226 7.92 2.96 29.06
C ILE A 226 6.55 3.17 29.71
N SER A 227 6.56 3.62 30.99
CA SER A 227 5.36 4.07 31.70
C SER A 227 5.02 5.51 31.29
N ILE A 228 3.86 5.68 30.67
CA ILE A 228 3.35 7.02 30.35
C ILE A 228 2.35 7.42 31.42
N ASN A 229 2.65 8.47 32.14
CA ASN A 229 1.78 9.01 33.17
C ASN A 229 1.35 10.45 32.80
N PRO A 230 0.15 10.63 32.23
CA PRO A 230 -0.35 11.95 31.87
C PRO A 230 -0.63 12.79 33.12
N SER A 231 -0.15 14.04 33.12
CA SER A 231 -0.26 14.94 34.26
C SER A 231 -1.19 16.14 34.04
N SER A 232 -1.65 16.36 32.80
CA SER A 232 -2.51 17.50 32.48
C SER A 232 -3.88 17.41 33.16
N PRO A 233 -4.50 18.55 33.54
CA PRO A 233 -5.88 18.56 34.09
C PRO A 233 -6.86 18.10 33.00
N LEU A 234 -7.97 17.44 33.43
CA LEU A 234 -9.04 17.01 32.52
C LEU A 234 -9.88 18.18 31.99
N PHE A 235 -9.90 19.27 32.69
CA PHE A 235 -10.68 20.44 32.33
C PHE A 235 -9.74 21.61 32.07
N MET A 236 -9.86 22.21 30.90
CA MET A 236 -9.20 23.47 30.58
C MET A 236 -10.09 24.60 31.09
N ASN A 237 -9.52 25.47 31.87
CA ASN A 237 -10.22 26.66 32.38
C ASN A 237 -9.90 27.86 31.48
N HIS A 238 -10.05 27.67 30.17
CA HIS A 238 -9.87 28.73 29.19
C HIS A 238 -11.19 28.96 28.44
N ASP A 239 -11.57 30.22 28.36
CA ASP A 239 -12.65 30.62 27.47
C ASP A 239 -12.24 30.28 26.04
N LEU A 240 -13.06 29.50 25.36
CA LEU A 240 -12.83 29.21 23.93
C LEU A 240 -13.02 30.50 23.14
N PRO A 241 -12.19 30.77 22.13
CA PRO A 241 -12.45 31.87 21.22
C PRO A 241 -13.83 31.77 20.61
N ASP A 242 -14.41 32.93 20.24
CA ASP A 242 -15.73 32.99 19.62
C ASP A 242 -15.77 32.18 18.30
N GLU A 243 -16.95 31.67 17.98
CA GLU A 243 -17.22 30.91 16.75
C GLU A 243 -16.73 31.67 15.48
N LEU A 244 -16.82 32.99 15.51
CA LEU A 244 -16.35 33.85 14.43
C LEU A 244 -14.84 33.74 14.17
N TYR A 245 -14.05 33.55 15.24
CA TYR A 245 -12.60 33.31 15.13
C TYR A 245 -12.30 32.03 14.34
N PHE A 246 -13.01 30.93 14.65
CA PHE A 246 -12.80 29.66 13.93
C PHE A 246 -13.29 29.72 12.48
N LYS A 247 -14.41 30.40 12.20
CA LYS A 247 -14.89 30.62 10.85
C LYS A 247 -13.89 31.41 10.00
N ASN A 248 -13.26 32.43 10.56
CA ASN A 248 -12.23 33.21 9.88
C ASN A 248 -10.97 32.38 9.60
N LEU A 249 -10.54 31.52 10.51
CA LEU A 249 -9.41 30.60 10.30
C LEU A 249 -9.68 29.64 9.13
N VAL A 250 -10.87 29.05 9.04
CA VAL A 250 -11.26 28.17 7.94
C VAL A 250 -11.31 28.94 6.61
N SER A 251 -11.84 30.17 6.61
CA SER A 251 -11.95 30.99 5.39
C SER A 251 -10.60 31.46 4.85
N THR A 252 -9.61 31.65 5.72
CA THR A 252 -8.24 32.06 5.33
C THR A 252 -7.34 30.89 4.93
N GLY A 253 -7.85 29.63 4.98
CA GLY A 253 -7.09 28.45 4.63
C GLY A 253 -5.95 28.12 5.59
N SER A 254 -5.93 28.75 6.76
CA SER A 254 -4.98 28.47 7.83
C SER A 254 -5.50 27.29 8.66
N TYR A 255 -5.05 26.10 8.36
CA TYR A 255 -5.30 24.94 9.22
C TYR A 255 -4.43 25.06 10.48
N ILE A 256 -5.08 24.90 11.63
CA ILE A 256 -4.44 24.90 12.96
C ILE A 256 -3.60 23.64 13.13
#